data_851917dc34a9ba14b9551995ac7e9001
#
_entry.id   851917dc34a9ba14b9551995ac7e9001
#
_cell.length_a   1.000
_cell.length_b   1.000
_cell.length_c   1.000
_cell.angle_alpha   90.00
_cell.angle_beta   90.00
_cell.angle_gamma   90.00
#
_symmetry.space_group_name_H-M   'P 1'
#
loop_
_entity.id
_entity.type
_entity.pdbx_description
1 polymer ?
#
loop_
_entity_poly.entity_id
_entity_poly.type
_entity_poly.pdbx_seq_one_letter_code
_entity_poly.pdbx_strand_id
1 'polypeptide(L)'
;MRSMMSSTAEAPIKPKVMLITMFAPEAQTWIERLALDREIPVPGLSAQYPNILCNDRDTCLLVTGMGQTNAAASVLALALSTQFDLRQTYFLVAGIAGINPHRGTLGTAAWARYLVEFGTQWGLDSRDAPEHWPTGYIGINTQGPDEKPPLDYQTEVFELNPALQARAFALSRHVVLSESEESAAWRAKYPWAPANQPPVVTRGDTASSSTWFSGTRLGERAEAWTRLLTDNQGSYFTTQQEDNSTYEALLRASRAGRVDINRLAVVRAGSNFDRPYLGYSDVDNLLKYAEQGGFAPALENLYRAGNPLVQAITGNWSVWEQGVPES
;
A
#
# COMPACT_ATOMS: atom_id res chain seq x y z
N MET A 1 -47.84 27.83 15.98
CA MET A 1 -46.69 28.16 15.09
C MET A 1 -45.46 27.47 15.62
N ARG A 2 -45.09 26.28 15.06
CA ARG A 2 -43.82 25.61 15.37
C ARG A 2 -42.78 26.23 14.46
N SER A 3 -41.81 26.95 15.05
CA SER A 3 -40.60 27.39 14.35
C SER A 3 -39.83 26.17 13.84
N MET A 4 -39.78 25.97 12.52
CA MET A 4 -38.84 25.08 11.90
C MET A 4 -37.45 25.70 11.99
N MET A 5 -36.67 25.26 12.97
CA MET A 5 -35.24 25.53 12.95
C MET A 5 -34.65 24.76 11.75
N SER A 6 -34.25 25.49 10.72
CA SER A 6 -33.45 24.95 9.63
C SER A 6 -32.10 24.57 10.23
N SER A 7 -31.80 23.25 10.31
CA SER A 7 -30.44 22.79 10.58
C SER A 7 -29.58 23.20 9.40
N THR A 8 -28.71 24.19 9.58
CA THR A 8 -27.64 24.48 8.62
C THR A 8 -26.72 23.27 8.61
N ALA A 9 -26.71 22.51 7.50
CA ALA A 9 -25.76 21.46 7.31
C ALA A 9 -24.33 22.04 7.39
N GLU A 10 -23.45 21.42 8.17
CA GLU A 10 -22.04 21.80 8.21
C GLU A 10 -21.44 21.67 6.81
N ALA A 11 -20.52 22.56 6.44
CA ALA A 11 -19.78 22.47 5.21
C ALA A 11 -18.92 21.18 5.22
N PRO A 12 -18.79 20.48 4.08
CA PRO A 12 -17.93 19.31 4.00
C PRO A 12 -16.49 19.63 4.38
N ILE A 13 -15.84 18.68 5.05
CA ILE A 13 -14.41 18.76 5.37
C ILE A 13 -13.63 18.55 4.07
N LYS A 14 -12.62 19.41 3.82
CA LYS A 14 -11.77 19.38 2.63
C LYS A 14 -10.33 19.08 3.01
N PRO A 15 -9.96 17.84 3.29
CA PRO A 15 -8.56 17.54 3.60
C PRO A 15 -7.69 17.72 2.35
N LYS A 16 -6.49 18.24 2.57
CA LYS A 16 -5.46 18.29 1.53
C LYS A 16 -4.81 16.94 1.33
N VAL A 17 -4.66 16.19 2.43
CA VAL A 17 -4.12 14.83 2.43
C VAL A 17 -5.03 13.91 3.23
N MET A 18 -5.32 12.75 2.67
CA MET A 18 -5.96 11.62 3.35
C MET A 18 -4.98 10.46 3.39
N LEU A 19 -4.50 10.14 4.58
CA LEU A 19 -3.67 8.95 4.81
C LEU A 19 -4.59 7.72 4.84
N ILE A 20 -4.15 6.65 4.22
CA ILE A 20 -4.85 5.36 4.24
C ILE A 20 -3.92 4.33 4.85
N THR A 21 -4.34 3.78 5.98
CA THR A 21 -3.68 2.72 6.73
C THR A 21 -4.65 1.57 6.92
N MET A 22 -4.16 0.39 7.29
CA MET A 22 -4.98 -0.81 7.29
C MET A 22 -5.26 -1.36 8.69
N PHE A 23 -4.44 -1.03 9.67
CA PHE A 23 -4.67 -1.43 11.06
C PHE A 23 -3.97 -0.46 12.03
N ALA A 24 -4.33 -0.53 13.31
CA ALA A 24 -3.93 0.46 14.30
C ALA A 24 -2.42 0.77 14.37
N PRO A 25 -1.51 -0.19 14.35
CA PRO A 25 -0.07 0.11 14.42
C PRO A 25 0.45 0.97 13.26
N GLU A 26 -0.08 0.80 12.05
CA GLU A 26 0.31 1.64 10.91
C GLU A 26 -0.15 3.09 11.09
N ALA A 27 -1.28 3.30 11.74
CA ALA A 27 -1.87 4.61 11.96
C ALA A 27 -1.23 5.37 13.14
N GLN A 28 -0.78 4.65 14.15
CA GLN A 28 -0.43 5.23 15.47
C GLN A 28 0.65 6.31 15.38
N THR A 29 1.72 6.09 14.64
CA THR A 29 2.79 7.08 14.46
C THR A 29 2.27 8.38 13.85
N TRP A 30 1.41 8.25 12.82
CA TRP A 30 0.78 9.41 12.18
C TRP A 30 -0.16 10.15 13.11
N ILE A 31 -0.99 9.44 13.86
CA ILE A 31 -1.95 10.02 14.81
C ILE A 31 -1.22 10.86 15.85
N GLU A 32 -0.16 10.32 16.44
CA GLU A 32 0.61 11.03 17.47
C GLU A 32 1.37 12.22 16.89
N ARG A 33 2.11 12.02 15.82
CA ARG A 33 3.02 13.05 15.30
C ARG A 33 2.31 14.17 14.54
N LEU A 34 1.16 13.89 13.93
CA LEU A 34 0.36 14.88 13.21
C LEU A 34 -0.83 15.40 14.04
N ALA A 35 -0.98 14.96 15.29
CA ALA A 35 -2.08 15.33 16.17
C ALA A 35 -3.45 15.11 15.49
N LEU A 36 -3.69 13.90 14.98
CA LEU A 36 -4.95 13.52 14.33
C LEU A 36 -5.97 13.13 15.41
N ASP A 37 -6.45 14.09 16.16
CA ASP A 37 -7.25 13.90 17.38
C ASP A 37 -8.76 14.20 17.22
N ARG A 38 -9.17 14.72 16.06
CA ARG A 38 -10.59 14.93 15.76
C ARG A 38 -11.18 13.68 15.12
N GLU A 39 -12.13 13.05 15.82
CA GLU A 39 -12.83 11.85 15.35
C GLU A 39 -14.10 12.21 14.57
N ILE A 40 -14.24 11.67 13.37
CA ILE A 40 -15.40 11.91 12.52
C ILE A 40 -15.99 10.56 12.13
N PRO A 41 -17.13 10.15 12.73
CA PRO A 41 -17.81 8.92 12.35
C PRO A 41 -18.28 8.97 10.90
N VAL A 42 -18.00 7.91 10.14
CA VAL A 42 -18.46 7.79 8.75
C VAL A 42 -19.21 6.47 8.59
N PRO A 43 -20.47 6.50 8.18
CA PRO A 43 -21.23 5.28 7.92
C PRO A 43 -20.58 4.42 6.87
N GLY A 44 -20.52 3.11 7.11
CA GLY A 44 -19.96 2.14 6.18
C GLY A 44 -18.49 1.80 6.41
N LEU A 45 -17.80 2.48 7.34
CA LEU A 45 -16.47 2.07 7.77
C LEU A 45 -16.52 0.79 8.61
N SER A 46 -15.36 0.15 8.78
CA SER A 46 -15.24 -1.02 9.64
C SER A 46 -15.72 -0.71 11.06
N ALA A 47 -16.45 -1.64 11.65
CA ALA A 47 -16.87 -1.52 13.07
C ALA A 47 -15.68 -1.39 14.02
N GLN A 48 -14.52 -1.95 13.65
CA GLN A 48 -13.28 -1.85 14.41
C GLN A 48 -12.66 -0.44 14.29
N TYR A 49 -12.87 0.26 13.17
CA TYR A 49 -12.30 1.57 12.89
C TYR A 49 -13.39 2.49 12.29
N PRO A 50 -14.37 2.93 13.11
CA PRO A 50 -15.56 3.62 12.58
C PRO A 50 -15.35 5.08 12.26
N ASN A 51 -14.20 5.67 12.62
CA ASN A 51 -13.96 7.10 12.52
C ASN A 51 -12.81 7.45 11.59
N ILE A 52 -12.97 8.52 10.81
CA ILE A 52 -11.86 9.23 10.21
C ILE A 52 -11.24 10.13 11.28
N LEU A 53 -9.91 10.17 11.32
CA LEU A 53 -9.15 10.98 12.28
C LEU A 53 -8.50 12.15 11.57
N CYS A 54 -8.75 13.38 12.02
CA CYS A 54 -8.25 14.59 11.38
C CYS A 54 -7.52 15.49 12.36
N ASN A 55 -6.60 16.31 11.84
CA ASN A 55 -6.04 17.43 12.58
C ASN A 55 -6.67 18.76 12.08
N ASP A 56 -6.18 19.88 12.58
CA ASP A 56 -6.59 21.22 12.18
C ASP A 56 -5.75 21.80 11.03
N ARG A 57 -4.87 20.98 10.43
CA ARG A 57 -3.96 21.36 9.35
C ARG A 57 -4.23 20.57 8.07
N ASP A 58 -5.50 20.27 7.84
CA ASP A 58 -6.01 19.67 6.60
C ASP A 58 -5.48 18.27 6.28
N THR A 59 -5.07 17.51 7.28
CA THR A 59 -4.68 16.11 7.14
C THR A 59 -5.64 15.22 7.91
N CYS A 60 -6.11 14.18 7.24
CA CYS A 60 -6.98 13.15 7.82
C CYS A 60 -6.39 11.76 7.57
N LEU A 61 -6.91 10.78 8.28
CA LEU A 61 -6.46 9.40 8.20
C LEU A 61 -7.65 8.44 8.30
N LEU A 62 -7.64 7.44 7.42
CA LEU A 62 -8.54 6.30 7.42
C LEU A 62 -7.77 5.06 7.85
N VAL A 63 -8.38 4.25 8.73
CA VAL A 63 -7.96 2.87 8.98
C VAL A 63 -8.98 1.93 8.35
N THR A 64 -8.60 1.22 7.33
CA THR A 64 -9.55 0.41 6.53
C THR A 64 -9.97 -0.89 7.22
N GLY A 65 -9.13 -1.45 8.06
CA GLY A 65 -9.11 -2.87 8.39
C GLY A 65 -8.24 -3.61 7.37
N MET A 66 -7.74 -4.77 7.76
CA MET A 66 -6.86 -5.58 6.91
C MET A 66 -7.64 -6.35 5.85
N GLY A 67 -7.01 -6.57 4.71
CA GLY A 67 -7.56 -7.38 3.63
C GLY A 67 -8.36 -6.58 2.61
N GLN A 68 -8.58 -7.18 1.46
CA GLN A 68 -9.17 -6.50 0.31
C GLN A 68 -10.64 -6.13 0.52
N THR A 69 -11.41 -6.97 1.21
CA THR A 69 -12.81 -6.68 1.52
C THR A 69 -12.94 -5.41 2.37
N ASN A 70 -12.11 -5.29 3.41
CA ASN A 70 -12.10 -4.10 4.26
C ASN A 70 -11.62 -2.87 3.50
N ALA A 71 -10.58 -3.01 2.68
CA ALA A 71 -10.05 -1.89 1.92
C ALA A 71 -11.07 -1.33 0.92
N ALA A 72 -11.68 -2.19 0.11
CA ALA A 72 -12.66 -1.76 -0.88
C ALA A 72 -13.88 -1.10 -0.22
N ALA A 73 -14.44 -1.74 0.82
CA ALA A 73 -15.63 -1.24 1.49
C ALA A 73 -15.37 0.09 2.22
N SER A 74 -14.28 0.18 2.97
CA SER A 74 -13.95 1.38 3.76
C SER A 74 -13.60 2.57 2.87
N VAL A 75 -12.76 2.36 1.85
CA VAL A 75 -12.35 3.43 0.95
C VAL A 75 -13.52 3.96 0.15
N LEU A 76 -14.40 3.08 -0.35
CA LEU A 76 -15.56 3.52 -1.10
C LEU A 76 -16.58 4.26 -0.20
N ALA A 77 -16.79 3.77 1.03
CA ALA A 77 -17.66 4.44 2.00
C ALA A 77 -17.17 5.87 2.28
N LEU A 78 -15.88 6.05 2.51
CA LEU A 78 -15.28 7.38 2.69
C LEU A 78 -15.44 8.24 1.44
N ALA A 79 -15.06 7.70 0.28
CA ALA A 79 -15.02 8.47 -0.96
C ALA A 79 -16.41 8.96 -1.41
N LEU A 80 -17.47 8.24 -1.06
CA LEU A 80 -18.86 8.62 -1.35
C LEU A 80 -19.55 9.35 -0.20
N SER A 81 -18.89 9.54 0.94
CA SER A 81 -19.46 10.25 2.08
C SER A 81 -19.72 11.72 1.75
N THR A 82 -20.89 12.22 2.15
CA THR A 82 -21.24 13.64 2.02
C THR A 82 -20.57 14.53 3.04
N GLN A 83 -19.91 13.95 4.06
CA GLN A 83 -19.20 14.67 5.11
C GLN A 83 -17.87 15.26 4.63
N PHE A 84 -17.35 14.77 3.51
CA PHE A 84 -16.07 15.18 2.96
C PHE A 84 -16.22 15.65 1.51
N ASP A 85 -15.42 16.64 1.15
CA ASP A 85 -15.15 17.01 -0.24
C ASP A 85 -13.71 16.60 -0.55
N LEU A 86 -13.56 15.51 -1.27
CA LEU A 86 -12.27 14.88 -1.56
C LEU A 86 -11.79 15.10 -3.00
N ARG A 87 -12.43 16.00 -3.75
CA ARG A 87 -12.15 16.19 -5.19
C ARG A 87 -10.72 16.65 -5.47
N GLN A 88 -10.09 17.37 -4.53
CA GLN A 88 -8.72 17.86 -4.65
C GLN A 88 -7.76 17.18 -3.67
N THR A 89 -8.24 16.28 -2.84
CA THR A 89 -7.47 15.58 -1.82
C THR A 89 -6.42 14.67 -2.47
N TYR A 90 -5.20 14.72 -1.94
CA TYR A 90 -4.17 13.71 -2.21
C TYR A 90 -4.32 12.55 -1.23
N PHE A 91 -4.29 11.33 -1.77
CA PHE A 91 -4.37 10.11 -0.98
C PHE A 91 -2.97 9.49 -0.88
N LEU A 92 -2.58 9.11 0.32
CA LEU A 92 -1.32 8.40 0.58
C LEU A 92 -1.62 7.10 1.31
N VAL A 93 -1.43 5.98 0.64
CA VAL A 93 -1.41 4.66 1.28
C VAL A 93 -0.04 4.49 1.92
N ALA A 94 -0.04 4.23 3.22
CA ALA A 94 1.17 3.98 4.00
C ALA A 94 0.98 2.69 4.81
N GLY A 95 1.50 1.58 4.31
CA GLY A 95 1.32 0.27 4.91
C GLY A 95 2.57 -0.59 4.88
N ILE A 96 2.67 -1.50 5.85
CA ILE A 96 3.73 -2.50 5.87
C ILE A 96 3.49 -3.59 4.83
N ALA A 97 4.52 -4.36 4.52
CA ALA A 97 4.48 -5.39 3.49
C ALA A 97 5.56 -6.44 3.72
N GLY A 98 5.40 -7.60 3.08
CA GLY A 98 6.51 -8.52 2.85
C GLY A 98 7.42 -7.94 1.76
N ILE A 99 8.73 -8.11 1.90
CA ILE A 99 9.68 -7.56 0.95
C ILE A 99 10.53 -8.64 0.28
N ASN A 100 10.70 -8.46 -1.02
CA ASN A 100 11.56 -9.31 -1.85
C ASN A 100 13.04 -9.03 -1.52
N PRO A 101 13.79 -10.03 -1.02
CA PRO A 101 15.20 -9.83 -0.65
C PRO A 101 16.12 -9.52 -1.83
N HIS A 102 15.69 -9.77 -3.06
CA HIS A 102 16.45 -9.40 -4.26
C HIS A 102 16.29 -7.93 -4.64
N ARG A 103 15.38 -7.21 -3.99
CA ARG A 103 15.06 -5.81 -4.31
C ARG A 103 15.20 -4.86 -3.13
N GLY A 104 15.08 -5.37 -1.91
CA GLY A 104 15.14 -4.54 -0.72
C GLY A 104 15.49 -5.33 0.53
N THR A 105 15.30 -4.69 1.67
CA THR A 105 15.56 -5.28 2.99
C THR A 105 14.50 -4.85 4.00
N LEU A 106 14.59 -5.38 5.22
CA LEU A 106 13.71 -4.98 6.32
C LEU A 106 13.78 -3.47 6.56
N GLY A 107 12.64 -2.81 6.55
CA GLY A 107 12.55 -1.37 6.72
C GLY A 107 12.64 -0.56 5.43
N THR A 108 13.02 -1.15 4.29
CA THR A 108 12.99 -0.46 2.99
C THR A 108 11.59 0.07 2.71
N ALA A 109 11.49 1.35 2.34
CA ALA A 109 10.24 2.00 1.94
C ALA A 109 10.23 2.18 0.42
N ALA A 110 9.25 1.56 -0.24
CA ALA A 110 9.16 1.52 -1.70
C ALA A 110 7.92 2.27 -2.19
N TRP A 111 8.11 3.26 -3.05
CA TRP A 111 7.05 3.96 -3.77
C TRP A 111 6.64 3.15 -4.99
N ALA A 112 5.38 2.74 -5.06
CA ALA A 112 4.88 1.92 -6.14
C ALA A 112 4.50 2.74 -7.36
N ARG A 113 4.70 2.15 -8.55
CA ARG A 113 4.12 2.61 -9.81
C ARG A 113 3.00 1.67 -10.27
N TYR A 114 3.24 0.36 -10.17
CA TYR A 114 2.25 -0.66 -10.51
C TYR A 114 1.72 -1.37 -9.27
N LEU A 115 0.41 -1.57 -9.27
CA LEU A 115 -0.29 -2.40 -8.30
C LEU A 115 -0.78 -3.64 -9.05
N VAL A 116 -0.33 -4.81 -8.63
CA VAL A 116 -0.62 -6.08 -9.29
C VAL A 116 -1.40 -6.99 -8.36
N GLU A 117 -2.50 -7.54 -8.83
CA GLU A 117 -3.34 -8.45 -8.04
C GLU A 117 -2.84 -9.88 -8.16
N PHE A 118 -2.15 -10.36 -7.12
CA PHE A 118 -1.64 -11.73 -7.08
C PHE A 118 -2.75 -12.77 -6.85
N GLY A 119 -3.79 -12.41 -6.12
CA GLY A 119 -4.88 -13.35 -5.78
C GLY A 119 -5.82 -13.68 -6.94
N THR A 120 -5.82 -12.91 -8.02
CA THR A 120 -6.68 -13.14 -9.18
C THR A 120 -5.98 -14.02 -10.21
N GLN A 121 -5.89 -15.29 -9.90
CA GLN A 121 -5.28 -16.34 -10.71
C GLN A 121 -6.14 -17.61 -10.63
N TRP A 122 -6.01 -18.51 -11.59
CA TRP A 122 -6.43 -19.89 -11.40
C TRP A 122 -5.42 -20.61 -10.54
N GLY A 123 -5.89 -21.40 -9.58
CA GLY A 123 -5.05 -22.14 -8.65
C GLY A 123 -5.36 -23.62 -8.64
N LEU A 124 -4.34 -24.42 -8.78
CA LEU A 124 -4.33 -25.84 -8.40
C LEU A 124 -3.52 -25.99 -7.12
N ASP A 125 -3.79 -27.02 -6.34
CA ASP A 125 -2.80 -27.48 -5.37
C ASP A 125 -1.53 -27.82 -6.14
N SER A 126 -0.35 -27.37 -5.68
CA SER A 126 0.90 -27.57 -6.41
C SER A 126 1.21 -29.03 -6.66
N ARG A 127 0.68 -29.95 -5.84
CA ARG A 127 0.84 -31.41 -6.00
C ARG A 127 0.02 -31.96 -7.15
N ASP A 128 -1.05 -31.27 -7.58
CA ASP A 128 -1.88 -31.65 -8.73
C ASP A 128 -1.45 -30.98 -10.02
N ALA A 129 -0.56 -29.99 -9.95
CA ALA A 129 -0.08 -29.27 -11.10
C ALA A 129 0.91 -30.12 -11.93
N PRO A 130 1.02 -29.86 -13.25
CA PRO A 130 2.09 -30.45 -14.05
C PRO A 130 3.46 -30.20 -13.42
N GLU A 131 4.35 -31.20 -13.50
CA GLU A 131 5.65 -31.16 -12.83
C GLU A 131 6.50 -29.95 -13.22
N HIS A 132 6.39 -29.48 -14.47
CA HIS A 132 7.16 -28.35 -14.97
C HIS A 132 6.61 -26.98 -14.55
N TRP A 133 5.43 -26.92 -13.94
CA TRP A 133 4.93 -25.66 -13.40
C TRP A 133 5.63 -25.34 -12.08
N PRO A 134 6.15 -24.11 -11.91
CA PRO A 134 6.83 -23.74 -10.67
C PRO A 134 5.90 -23.74 -9.44
N THR A 135 4.62 -23.39 -9.65
CA THR A 135 3.57 -23.37 -8.63
C THR A 135 2.27 -23.90 -9.22
N GLY A 136 1.22 -23.98 -8.40
CA GLY A 136 -0.12 -24.30 -8.87
C GLY A 136 -0.89 -23.13 -9.48
N TYR A 137 -0.26 -21.96 -9.67
CA TYR A 137 -0.94 -20.75 -10.13
C TYR A 137 -0.65 -20.45 -11.59
N ILE A 138 -1.70 -20.12 -12.34
CA ILE A 138 -1.63 -19.61 -13.70
C ILE A 138 -2.66 -18.49 -13.88
N GLY A 139 -2.50 -17.68 -14.92
CA GLY A 139 -3.48 -16.66 -15.26
C GLY A 139 -4.86 -17.27 -15.59
N ILE A 140 -5.93 -16.57 -15.22
CA ILE A 140 -7.30 -16.95 -15.55
C ILE A 140 -7.45 -16.96 -17.07
N ASN A 141 -8.04 -18.03 -17.62
CA ASN A 141 -8.20 -18.24 -19.05
C ASN A 141 -6.89 -18.35 -19.84
N THR A 142 -5.85 -18.89 -19.19
CA THR A 142 -4.58 -19.22 -19.85
C THR A 142 -4.35 -20.74 -19.85
N GLN A 143 -3.32 -21.20 -20.57
CA GLN A 143 -2.94 -22.60 -20.66
C GLN A 143 -1.69 -22.94 -19.84
N GLY A 144 -1.04 -21.96 -19.24
CA GLY A 144 0.16 -22.17 -18.46
C GLY A 144 0.66 -20.93 -17.73
N PRO A 145 1.70 -21.09 -16.88
CA PRO A 145 2.13 -20.02 -15.98
C PRO A 145 2.80 -18.83 -16.67
N ASP A 146 3.27 -18.98 -17.90
CA ASP A 146 3.99 -17.91 -18.62
C ASP A 146 3.12 -17.14 -19.60
N GLU A 147 1.84 -17.48 -19.68
CA GLU A 147 0.90 -16.82 -20.58
C GLU A 147 0.21 -15.67 -19.85
N LYS A 148 0.21 -14.47 -20.46
CA LYS A 148 -0.50 -13.31 -19.94
C LYS A 148 -2.02 -13.53 -20.03
N PRO A 149 -2.77 -13.37 -18.91
CA PRO A 149 -4.21 -13.48 -18.95
C PRO A 149 -4.86 -12.30 -19.70
N PRO A 150 -6.12 -12.46 -20.16
CA PRO A 150 -6.84 -11.39 -20.85
C PRO A 150 -7.25 -10.20 -19.96
N LEU A 151 -7.04 -10.27 -18.64
CA LEU A 151 -7.36 -9.22 -17.66
C LEU A 151 -8.86 -8.86 -17.62
N ASP A 152 -9.71 -9.88 -17.61
CA ASP A 152 -11.17 -9.73 -17.72
C ASP A 152 -11.82 -9.08 -16.49
N TYR A 153 -11.19 -9.16 -15.32
CA TYR A 153 -11.72 -8.55 -14.09
C TYR A 153 -11.49 -7.03 -14.07
N GLN A 154 -10.51 -6.54 -14.82
CA GLN A 154 -10.13 -5.13 -14.89
C GLN A 154 -9.61 -4.56 -13.54
N THR A 155 -9.27 -5.42 -12.61
CA THR A 155 -8.70 -5.08 -11.31
C THR A 155 -7.31 -5.67 -11.10
N GLU A 156 -6.80 -6.39 -12.11
CA GLU A 156 -5.58 -7.20 -11.98
C GLU A 156 -4.32 -6.36 -11.98
N VAL A 157 -4.31 -5.24 -12.67
CA VAL A 157 -3.15 -4.36 -12.74
C VAL A 157 -3.57 -2.90 -12.88
N PHE A 158 -2.93 -2.01 -12.11
CA PHE A 158 -3.13 -0.58 -12.19
C PHE A 158 -1.77 0.12 -12.25
N GLU A 159 -1.71 1.24 -12.95
CA GLU A 159 -0.57 2.14 -12.94
C GLU A 159 -0.94 3.41 -12.19
N LEU A 160 -0.20 3.71 -11.13
CA LEU A 160 -0.30 4.97 -10.41
C LEU A 160 0.30 6.10 -11.25
N ASN A 161 -0.09 7.35 -10.93
CA ASN A 161 0.46 8.53 -11.59
C ASN A 161 1.99 8.57 -11.44
N PRO A 162 2.76 8.38 -12.53
CA PRO A 162 4.21 8.34 -12.45
C PRO A 162 4.83 9.68 -12.03
N ALA A 163 4.18 10.81 -12.30
CA ALA A 163 4.65 12.12 -11.86
C ALA A 163 4.56 12.27 -10.34
N LEU A 164 3.47 11.80 -9.73
CA LEU A 164 3.32 11.81 -8.27
C LEU A 164 4.31 10.85 -7.61
N GLN A 165 4.48 9.64 -8.14
CA GLN A 165 5.50 8.70 -7.64
C GLN A 165 6.90 9.31 -7.68
N ALA A 166 7.28 9.90 -8.81
CA ALA A 166 8.59 10.52 -8.98
C ALA A 166 8.79 11.67 -7.99
N ARG A 167 7.77 12.47 -7.75
CA ARG A 167 7.83 13.57 -6.80
C ARG A 167 7.94 13.08 -5.36
N ALA A 168 7.14 12.10 -4.98
CA ALA A 168 7.22 11.48 -3.65
C ALA A 168 8.60 10.88 -3.39
N PHE A 169 9.15 10.17 -4.37
CA PHE A 169 10.49 9.62 -4.28
C PHE A 169 11.55 10.72 -4.15
N ALA A 170 11.50 11.76 -4.98
CA ALA A 170 12.45 12.86 -4.93
C ALA A 170 12.47 13.57 -3.56
N LEU A 171 11.30 13.74 -2.95
CA LEU A 171 11.15 14.36 -1.63
C LEU A 171 11.69 13.49 -0.49
N SER A 172 11.77 12.18 -0.67
CA SER A 172 12.09 11.24 0.42
C SER A 172 13.38 10.44 0.21
N ARG A 173 13.99 10.48 -0.96
CA ARG A 173 15.10 9.59 -1.35
C ARG A 173 16.34 9.66 -0.44
N HIS A 174 16.56 10.77 0.23
CA HIS A 174 17.73 10.98 1.11
C HIS A 174 17.39 10.86 2.60
N VAL A 175 16.16 10.53 2.93
CA VAL A 175 15.74 10.31 4.32
C VAL A 175 16.48 9.10 4.89
N VAL A 176 17.03 9.26 6.08
CA VAL A 176 17.65 8.15 6.80
C VAL A 176 16.56 7.30 7.45
N LEU A 177 16.51 6.04 7.08
CA LEU A 177 15.52 5.10 7.60
C LEU A 177 16.01 4.41 8.87
N SER A 178 15.05 3.97 9.70
CA SER A 178 15.28 3.29 10.96
C SER A 178 15.56 1.80 10.74
N GLU A 179 16.43 1.25 11.61
CA GLU A 179 16.60 -0.19 11.81
C GLU A 179 16.48 -0.52 13.28
N SER A 180 16.10 -1.75 13.60
CA SER A 180 16.28 -2.33 14.93
C SER A 180 17.56 -3.17 14.95
N GLU A 181 18.04 -3.48 16.15
CA GLU A 181 19.16 -4.42 16.30
C GLU A 181 18.80 -5.78 15.71
N GLU A 182 17.57 -6.23 15.95
CA GLU A 182 17.06 -7.51 15.43
C GLU A 182 16.97 -7.52 13.92
N SER A 183 16.44 -6.47 13.30
CA SER A 183 16.33 -6.40 11.84
C SER A 183 17.70 -6.34 11.16
N ALA A 184 18.65 -5.62 11.73
CA ALA A 184 20.01 -5.56 11.23
C ALA A 184 20.70 -6.93 11.31
N ALA A 185 20.52 -7.65 12.42
CA ALA A 185 21.04 -8.99 12.59
C ALA A 185 20.40 -9.99 11.61
N TRP A 186 19.09 -9.87 11.39
CA TRP A 186 18.38 -10.78 10.48
C TRP A 186 18.80 -10.56 9.02
N ARG A 187 18.84 -9.32 8.54
CA ARG A 187 19.26 -9.04 7.16
C ARG A 187 20.69 -9.49 6.87
N ALA A 188 21.56 -9.47 7.86
CA ALA A 188 22.94 -9.93 7.72
C ALA A 188 23.05 -11.40 7.36
N LYS A 189 21.99 -12.20 7.57
CA LYS A 189 21.96 -13.62 7.20
C LYS A 189 21.79 -13.86 5.69
N TYR A 190 21.36 -12.84 4.95
CA TYR A 190 21.25 -12.92 3.49
C TYR A 190 22.62 -12.64 2.87
N PRO A 191 23.10 -13.50 1.97
CA PRO A 191 24.45 -13.35 1.44
C PRO A 191 24.60 -12.38 0.27
N TRP A 192 23.54 -11.65 -0.09
CA TRP A 192 23.54 -10.74 -1.23
C TRP A 192 22.95 -9.37 -0.89
N ALA A 193 23.34 -8.35 -1.68
CA ALA A 193 22.69 -7.06 -1.69
C ALA A 193 21.44 -7.09 -2.59
N PRO A 194 20.39 -6.28 -2.32
CA PRO A 194 20.29 -5.28 -1.25
C PRO A 194 19.83 -5.85 0.10
N ALA A 195 19.48 -7.14 0.19
CA ALA A 195 18.92 -7.73 1.41
C ALA A 195 19.81 -7.51 2.64
N ASN A 196 21.12 -7.65 2.49
CA ASN A 196 22.09 -7.50 3.60
C ASN A 196 22.58 -6.07 3.84
N GLN A 197 21.98 -5.06 3.16
CA GLN A 197 22.34 -3.66 3.30
C GLN A 197 21.32 -2.92 4.16
N PRO A 198 21.66 -1.75 4.72
CA PRO A 198 20.70 -0.90 5.42
C PRO A 198 19.50 -0.50 4.54
N PRO A 199 18.32 -0.29 5.13
CA PRO A 199 17.15 0.10 4.36
C PRO A 199 17.28 1.49 3.76
N VAL A 200 16.71 1.66 2.58
CA VAL A 200 16.67 2.92 1.85
C VAL A 200 15.27 3.17 1.31
N VAL A 201 14.96 4.42 0.98
CA VAL A 201 13.79 4.76 0.19
C VAL A 201 14.08 4.43 -1.27
N THR A 202 13.16 3.74 -1.92
CA THR A 202 13.30 3.32 -3.31
C THR A 202 11.98 3.43 -4.06
N ARG A 203 12.00 3.08 -5.33
CA ARG A 203 10.80 2.87 -6.15
C ARG A 203 10.68 1.38 -6.42
N GLY A 204 9.48 0.83 -6.28
CA GLY A 204 9.24 -0.59 -6.53
C GLY A 204 7.77 -0.94 -6.40
N ASP A 205 7.34 -1.91 -7.19
CA ASP A 205 5.95 -2.25 -7.34
C ASP A 205 5.48 -3.27 -6.32
N THR A 206 4.16 -3.38 -6.15
CA THR A 206 3.58 -4.16 -5.08
C THR A 206 2.50 -5.12 -5.59
N ALA A 207 2.50 -6.33 -5.01
CA ALA A 207 1.53 -7.38 -5.31
C ALA A 207 0.54 -7.53 -4.15
N SER A 208 -0.75 -7.42 -4.47
CA SER A 208 -1.84 -7.54 -3.52
C SER A 208 -2.39 -8.95 -3.47
N SER A 209 -2.66 -9.47 -2.27
CA SER A 209 -3.38 -10.73 -2.08
C SER A 209 -3.99 -10.76 -0.69
N SER A 210 -5.26 -11.13 -0.57
CA SER A 210 -5.85 -11.39 0.76
C SER A 210 -5.23 -12.62 1.42
N THR A 211 -4.70 -13.57 0.65
CA THR A 211 -3.82 -14.60 1.18
C THR A 211 -2.46 -13.99 1.47
N TRP A 212 -2.05 -13.99 2.73
CA TRP A 212 -0.70 -13.62 3.10
C TRP A 212 0.23 -14.80 2.79
N PHE A 213 0.94 -14.69 1.68
CA PHE A 213 1.87 -15.72 1.26
C PHE A 213 3.30 -15.41 1.72
N SER A 214 4.06 -16.47 1.89
CA SER A 214 5.49 -16.43 2.18
C SER A 214 6.13 -17.67 1.59
N GLY A 215 7.35 -17.54 1.11
CA GLY A 215 8.11 -18.64 0.59
C GLY A 215 8.79 -18.34 -0.73
N THR A 216 9.84 -19.13 -1.02
CA THR A 216 10.68 -18.92 -2.18
C THR A 216 9.92 -19.05 -3.49
N ARG A 217 9.12 -20.10 -3.63
CA ARG A 217 8.39 -20.36 -4.88
C ARG A 217 7.29 -19.33 -5.15
N LEU A 218 6.53 -18.95 -4.10
CA LEU A 218 5.50 -17.93 -4.26
C LEU A 218 6.10 -16.54 -4.49
N GLY A 219 7.22 -16.22 -3.86
CA GLY A 219 7.96 -14.98 -4.16
C GLY A 219 8.45 -14.92 -5.59
N GLU A 220 8.98 -16.02 -6.13
CA GLU A 220 9.38 -16.13 -7.53
C GLU A 220 8.18 -16.02 -8.47
N ARG A 221 7.03 -16.60 -8.09
CA ARG A 221 5.78 -16.44 -8.86
C ARG A 221 5.33 -14.97 -8.86
N ALA A 222 5.41 -14.26 -7.74
CA ALA A 222 5.09 -12.85 -7.66
C ALA A 222 5.97 -12.00 -8.58
N GLU A 223 7.26 -12.32 -8.68
CA GLU A 223 8.16 -11.67 -9.63
C GLU A 223 7.74 -11.91 -11.08
N ALA A 224 7.51 -13.17 -11.44
CA ALA A 224 7.10 -13.55 -12.80
C ALA A 224 5.72 -12.95 -13.14
N TRP A 225 4.77 -13.01 -12.20
CA TRP A 225 3.43 -12.47 -12.35
C TRP A 225 3.44 -10.97 -12.57
N THR A 226 4.22 -10.22 -11.80
CA THR A 226 4.36 -8.78 -11.95
C THR A 226 4.91 -8.41 -13.33
N ARG A 227 5.97 -9.08 -13.78
CA ARG A 227 6.50 -8.86 -15.14
C ARG A 227 5.46 -9.16 -16.22
N LEU A 228 4.74 -10.26 -16.06
CA LEU A 228 3.74 -10.70 -17.01
C LEU A 228 2.58 -9.71 -17.16
N LEU A 229 2.01 -9.25 -16.04
CA LEU A 229 0.88 -8.33 -16.05
C LEU A 229 1.26 -6.90 -16.46
N THR A 230 2.49 -6.51 -16.28
CA THR A 230 2.98 -5.15 -16.58
C THR A 230 3.77 -5.07 -17.89
N ASP A 231 3.78 -6.11 -18.71
CA ASP A 231 4.56 -6.19 -19.95
C ASP A 231 6.05 -5.85 -19.72
N ASN A 232 6.63 -6.40 -18.65
CA ASN A 232 8.00 -6.19 -18.17
C ASN A 232 8.33 -4.76 -17.71
N GLN A 233 7.34 -3.91 -17.50
CA GLN A 233 7.56 -2.54 -17.00
C GLN A 233 7.68 -2.49 -15.48
N GLY A 234 6.99 -3.37 -14.77
CA GLY A 234 6.98 -3.44 -13.31
C GLY A 234 8.03 -4.38 -12.75
N SER A 235 8.41 -4.12 -11.50
CA SER A 235 9.36 -4.91 -10.74
C SER A 235 8.82 -5.18 -9.34
N TYR A 236 8.61 -6.44 -9.01
CA TYR A 236 8.05 -6.85 -7.71
C TYR A 236 9.02 -6.59 -6.57
N PHE A 237 8.64 -5.68 -5.66
CA PHE A 237 9.38 -5.35 -4.45
C PHE A 237 8.67 -5.82 -3.19
N THR A 238 7.36 -5.58 -3.10
CA THR A 238 6.59 -5.83 -1.88
C THR A 238 5.31 -6.61 -2.17
N THR A 239 4.80 -7.27 -1.14
CA THR A 239 3.49 -7.91 -1.16
C THR A 239 2.68 -7.49 0.06
N GLN A 240 1.39 -7.26 -0.14
CA GLN A 240 0.45 -6.79 0.87
C GLN A 240 -0.98 -7.26 0.53
N GLN A 241 -1.97 -6.80 1.28
CA GLN A 241 -3.31 -7.39 1.22
C GLN A 241 -4.41 -6.42 0.75
N GLU A 242 -4.12 -5.20 0.23
CA GLU A 242 -5.16 -4.18 0.08
C GLU A 242 -5.10 -3.31 -1.18
N ASP A 243 -3.94 -3.09 -1.79
CA ASP A 243 -3.75 -1.92 -2.64
C ASP A 243 -4.56 -1.92 -3.94
N ASN A 244 -4.76 -3.07 -4.58
CA ASN A 244 -5.61 -3.13 -5.77
C ASN A 244 -7.07 -2.78 -5.44
N SER A 245 -7.55 -3.19 -4.28
CA SER A 245 -8.90 -2.85 -3.82
C SER A 245 -9.05 -1.38 -3.47
N THR A 246 -8.04 -0.80 -2.84
CA THR A 246 -8.01 0.64 -2.56
C THR A 246 -8.05 1.45 -3.85
N TYR A 247 -7.23 1.07 -4.84
CA TYR A 247 -7.21 1.74 -6.14
C TYR A 247 -8.57 1.65 -6.83
N GLU A 248 -9.15 0.44 -6.92
CA GLU A 248 -10.44 0.25 -7.58
C GLU A 248 -11.56 1.05 -6.92
N ALA A 249 -11.58 1.12 -5.59
CA ALA A 249 -12.57 1.94 -4.88
C ALA A 249 -12.42 3.43 -5.23
N LEU A 250 -11.19 3.95 -5.24
CA LEU A 250 -10.93 5.35 -5.63
C LEU A 250 -11.21 5.59 -7.11
N LEU A 251 -10.93 4.62 -7.98
CA LEU A 251 -11.24 4.73 -9.40
C LEU A 251 -12.75 4.87 -9.64
N ARG A 252 -13.56 4.08 -8.95
CA ARG A 252 -15.03 4.20 -9.02
C ARG A 252 -15.49 5.57 -8.53
N ALA A 253 -14.96 6.03 -7.42
CA ALA A 253 -15.26 7.36 -6.89
C ALA A 253 -14.80 8.48 -7.83
N SER A 254 -13.66 8.29 -8.51
CA SER A 254 -13.14 9.25 -9.52
C SER A 254 -14.08 9.35 -10.72
N ARG A 255 -14.59 8.22 -11.21
CA ARG A 255 -15.60 8.20 -12.29
C ARG A 255 -16.90 8.89 -11.87
N ALA A 256 -17.23 8.88 -10.59
CA ALA A 256 -18.37 9.57 -10.02
C ALA A 256 -18.09 11.07 -9.71
N GLY A 257 -16.90 11.57 -10.03
CA GLY A 257 -16.52 12.97 -9.79
C GLY A 257 -16.25 13.31 -8.33
N ARG A 258 -15.98 12.31 -7.47
CA ARG A 258 -15.83 12.50 -6.02
C ARG A 258 -14.38 12.61 -5.58
N VAL A 259 -13.44 12.07 -6.33
CA VAL A 259 -11.99 12.13 -6.09
C VAL A 259 -11.26 12.27 -7.42
N ASP A 260 -9.96 12.55 -7.37
CA ASP A 260 -9.08 12.50 -8.53
C ASP A 260 -8.11 11.31 -8.37
N ILE A 261 -8.29 10.27 -9.19
CA ILE A 261 -7.46 9.07 -9.13
C ILE A 261 -5.96 9.34 -9.39
N ASN A 262 -5.63 10.43 -10.06
CA ASN A 262 -4.24 10.82 -10.30
C ASN A 262 -3.54 11.37 -9.05
N ARG A 263 -4.27 11.53 -7.94
CA ARG A 263 -3.76 12.04 -6.68
C ARG A 263 -3.59 10.95 -5.62
N LEU A 264 -3.29 9.72 -6.05
CA LEU A 264 -2.99 8.59 -5.17
C LEU A 264 -1.51 8.23 -5.27
N ALA A 265 -0.82 8.19 -4.12
CA ALA A 265 0.51 7.63 -3.96
C ALA A 265 0.47 6.46 -2.99
N VAL A 266 1.32 5.47 -3.20
CA VAL A 266 1.43 4.27 -2.37
C VAL A 266 2.87 4.05 -1.97
N VAL A 267 3.13 4.01 -0.65
CA VAL A 267 4.40 3.59 -0.08
C VAL A 267 4.19 2.37 0.80
N ARG A 268 4.99 1.33 0.57
CA ARG A 268 5.01 0.14 1.42
C ARG A 268 6.40 -0.05 2.03
N ALA A 269 6.44 -0.41 3.31
CA ALA A 269 7.69 -0.67 4.02
C ALA A 269 7.80 -2.12 4.42
N GLY A 270 8.96 -2.72 4.21
CA GLY A 270 9.20 -4.14 4.47
C GLY A 270 9.25 -4.46 5.95
N SER A 271 8.24 -5.18 6.46
CA SER A 271 8.18 -5.66 7.85
C SER A 271 8.78 -7.05 8.03
N ASN A 272 8.81 -7.82 6.95
CA ASN A 272 9.37 -9.18 6.90
C ASN A 272 9.81 -9.49 5.48
N PHE A 273 10.80 -10.36 5.33
CA PHE A 273 11.12 -10.87 4.00
C PHE A 273 10.04 -11.85 3.52
N ASP A 274 9.73 -11.82 2.25
CA ASP A 274 8.75 -12.72 1.64
C ASP A 274 9.24 -14.16 1.51
N ARG A 275 10.54 -14.38 1.65
CA ARG A 275 11.21 -15.69 1.54
C ARG A 275 12.44 -15.75 2.43
N PRO A 276 12.88 -16.97 2.81
CA PRO A 276 14.00 -17.15 3.74
C PRO A 276 15.36 -16.87 3.10
N TYR A 277 16.36 -16.64 3.96
CA TYR A 277 17.76 -16.72 3.57
C TYR A 277 18.16 -18.17 3.28
N LEU A 278 19.29 -18.37 2.62
CA LEU A 278 19.78 -19.69 2.26
C LEU A 278 19.99 -20.56 3.53
N GLY A 279 19.41 -21.76 3.52
CA GLY A 279 19.49 -22.71 4.62
C GLY A 279 18.39 -22.54 5.69
N TYR A 280 17.56 -21.51 5.62
CA TYR A 280 16.38 -21.36 6.49
C TYR A 280 15.13 -21.92 5.78
N SER A 281 14.20 -22.51 6.54
CA SER A 281 13.02 -23.12 5.93
C SER A 281 11.96 -22.11 5.55
N ASP A 282 11.24 -22.39 4.44
CA ASP A 282 10.09 -21.59 4.04
C ASP A 282 8.98 -21.60 5.10
N VAL A 283 8.79 -22.73 5.77
CA VAL A 283 7.79 -22.84 6.86
C VAL A 283 8.13 -21.92 8.03
N ASP A 284 9.38 -21.92 8.47
CA ASP A 284 9.81 -21.06 9.56
C ASP A 284 9.80 -19.59 9.18
N ASN A 285 10.09 -19.27 7.92
CA ASN A 285 9.98 -17.88 7.44
C ASN A 285 8.54 -17.36 7.55
N LEU A 286 7.56 -18.22 7.32
CA LEU A 286 6.15 -17.87 7.52
C LEU A 286 5.79 -17.83 9.00
N LEU A 287 6.05 -18.91 9.74
CA LEU A 287 5.55 -19.05 11.10
C LEU A 287 6.28 -18.16 12.12
N LYS A 288 7.53 -17.83 11.85
CA LYS A 288 8.39 -17.03 12.73
C LYS A 288 8.70 -15.64 12.16
N TYR A 289 7.85 -15.12 11.30
CA TYR A 289 8.09 -13.83 10.64
C TYR A 289 8.36 -12.67 11.63
N ALA A 290 7.75 -12.71 12.81
CA ALA A 290 7.92 -11.68 13.84
C ALA A 290 9.36 -11.62 14.39
N GLU A 291 10.10 -12.73 14.35
CA GLU A 291 11.48 -12.79 14.81
C GLU A 291 12.46 -12.01 13.94
N GLN A 292 12.04 -11.62 12.73
CA GLN A 292 12.88 -10.84 11.83
C GLN A 292 13.15 -9.42 12.35
N GLY A 293 12.30 -8.91 13.25
CA GLY A 293 12.50 -7.60 13.88
C GLY A 293 12.21 -6.42 12.97
N GLY A 294 11.56 -6.64 11.83
CA GLY A 294 11.28 -5.59 10.84
C GLY A 294 10.02 -4.79 11.11
N PHE A 295 9.15 -5.23 12.00
CA PHE A 295 7.84 -4.61 12.22
C PHE A 295 7.96 -3.16 12.71
N ALA A 296 8.65 -2.90 13.78
CA ALA A 296 8.81 -1.56 14.33
C ALA A 296 9.57 -0.60 13.38
N PRO A 297 10.70 -1.01 12.77
CA PRO A 297 11.33 -0.17 11.75
C PRO A 297 10.43 0.14 10.55
N ALA A 298 9.65 -0.83 10.07
CA ALA A 298 8.75 -0.60 8.95
C ALA A 298 7.71 0.48 9.28
N LEU A 299 7.09 0.41 10.46
CA LEU A 299 6.14 1.42 10.91
C LEU A 299 6.76 2.82 10.99
N GLU A 300 7.95 2.93 11.56
CA GLU A 300 8.68 4.20 11.64
C GLU A 300 9.03 4.74 10.26
N ASN A 301 9.44 3.86 9.36
CA ASN A 301 9.89 4.24 8.02
C ASN A 301 8.74 4.63 7.08
N LEU A 302 7.52 4.18 7.32
CA LEU A 302 6.34 4.70 6.63
C LEU A 302 6.18 6.20 6.90
N TYR A 303 6.35 6.62 8.14
CA TYR A 303 6.31 8.03 8.50
C TYR A 303 7.49 8.79 7.90
N ARG A 304 8.73 8.28 8.07
CA ARG A 304 9.93 8.95 7.58
C ARG A 304 9.92 9.14 6.06
N ALA A 305 9.44 8.14 5.32
CA ALA A 305 9.36 8.21 3.87
C ALA A 305 8.13 9.00 3.38
N GLY A 306 6.99 8.86 4.06
CA GLY A 306 5.74 9.46 3.63
C GLY A 306 5.54 10.91 4.05
N ASN A 307 6.04 11.31 5.20
CA ASN A 307 5.81 12.65 5.74
C ASN A 307 6.38 13.80 4.89
N PRO A 308 7.53 13.67 4.21
CA PRO A 308 7.96 14.72 3.29
C PRO A 308 6.93 15.08 2.22
N LEU A 309 6.22 14.09 1.67
CA LEU A 309 5.13 14.34 0.72
C LEU A 309 3.96 15.07 1.40
N VAL A 310 3.54 14.62 2.58
CA VAL A 310 2.46 15.27 3.34
C VAL A 310 2.80 16.73 3.60
N GLN A 311 4.02 17.03 4.05
CA GLN A 311 4.45 18.39 4.36
C GLN A 311 4.58 19.25 3.10
N ALA A 312 5.04 18.69 1.99
CA ALA A 312 5.11 19.39 0.71
C ALA A 312 3.70 19.81 0.23
N ILE A 313 2.75 18.91 0.29
CA ILE A 313 1.37 19.16 -0.13
C ILE A 313 0.72 20.23 0.76
N THR A 314 0.74 20.02 2.08
CA THR A 314 0.07 20.94 3.02
C THR A 314 0.77 22.27 3.14
N GLY A 315 2.09 22.31 3.00
CA GLY A 315 2.90 23.52 3.10
C GLY A 315 2.95 24.38 1.83
N ASN A 316 2.54 23.85 0.68
CA ASN A 316 2.53 24.56 -0.60
C ASN A 316 1.25 24.25 -1.40
N TRP A 317 0.11 24.38 -0.74
CA TRP A 317 -1.17 23.99 -1.31
C TRP A 317 -1.54 24.75 -2.56
N SER A 318 -1.20 26.03 -2.65
CA SER A 318 -1.50 26.84 -3.85
C SER A 318 -0.92 26.23 -5.13
N VAL A 319 0.19 25.50 -5.03
CA VAL A 319 0.80 24.77 -6.15
C VAL A 319 0.17 23.39 -6.31
N TRP A 320 0.11 22.61 -5.21
CA TRP A 320 -0.41 21.24 -5.26
C TRP A 320 -1.89 21.15 -5.59
N GLU A 321 -2.66 22.17 -5.22
CA GLU A 321 -4.09 22.26 -5.57
C GLU A 321 -4.31 22.18 -7.09
N GLN A 322 -3.41 22.73 -7.89
CA GLN A 322 -3.49 22.73 -9.35
C GLN A 322 -3.16 21.37 -9.98
N GLY A 323 -2.50 20.51 -9.25
CA GLY A 323 -2.03 19.21 -9.70
C GLY A 323 -0.63 18.93 -9.17
N VAL A 324 -0.06 17.78 -9.56
CA VAL A 324 1.30 17.42 -9.15
C VAL A 324 2.29 18.41 -9.73
N PRO A 325 3.12 19.06 -8.90
CA PRO A 325 4.10 20.01 -9.41
C PRO A 325 5.12 19.33 -10.31
N GLU A 326 5.49 20.01 -11.39
CA GLU A 326 6.68 19.66 -12.16
C GLU A 326 7.94 19.96 -11.30
N SER A 327 8.90 19.06 -11.39
CA SER A 327 10.14 19.16 -10.60
C SER A 327 10.99 20.36 -11.00
#